data_a7dfa93efda1951345558c5b62708e93
#
_entry.id   a7dfa93efda1951345558c5b62708e93
#
_cell.length_a   1.000
_cell.length_b   1.000
_cell.length_c   1.000
_cell.angle_alpha   90.00
_cell.angle_beta   90.00
_cell.angle_gamma   90.00
#
_symmetry.space_group_name_H-M   'P 1'
#
loop_
_entity.id
_entity.type
_entity.pdbx_description
1 polymer ?
#
loop_
_entity_poly.entity_id
_entity_poly.type
_entity_poly.pdbx_seq_one_letter_code
_entity_poly.pdbx_strand_id
1 'polypeptide(L)'
;MTIDFHTHCFPDSIAGKAISKLSAAAGSEPVADGTVSGLINAGKAAGISLSVVCSIATNPHQEHKVNCFAVSLNDRVPEVAALGSLHPDSENTEDELDYLADHDIKGIKIHPEYAGYYIDSPEWDRIFSACEERGFFVVTHAGRDFISPDRIAVTPQRLAKVLDRHKNL
;
A
#
# COMPACT_ATOMS: atom_id res chain seq x y z
N MET A 1 11.95 -20.13 -5.24
CA MET A 1 11.26 -18.86 -5.55
C MET A 1 11.44 -17.95 -4.35
N THR A 2 11.92 -16.73 -4.54
CA THR A 2 12.06 -15.71 -3.49
C THR A 2 11.10 -14.57 -3.79
N ILE A 3 10.30 -14.17 -2.79
CA ILE A 3 9.32 -13.09 -2.91
C ILE A 3 9.74 -11.94 -2.00
N ASP A 4 9.86 -10.74 -2.56
CA ASP A 4 9.95 -9.51 -1.75
C ASP A 4 8.54 -8.98 -1.52
N PHE A 5 8.05 -9.10 -0.29
CA PHE A 5 6.66 -8.79 0.05
C PHE A 5 6.40 -7.32 0.39
N HIS A 6 7.39 -6.43 0.27
CA HIS A 6 7.18 -5.01 0.56
C HIS A 6 8.07 -4.12 -0.29
N THR A 7 7.61 -3.82 -1.48
CA THR A 7 8.31 -2.95 -2.43
C THR A 7 7.44 -1.76 -2.82
N HIS A 8 8.09 -0.75 -3.40
CA HIS A 8 7.42 0.44 -3.91
C HIS A 8 7.98 0.80 -5.28
N CYS A 9 7.11 1.18 -6.19
CA CYS A 9 7.44 1.87 -7.43
C CYS A 9 6.32 2.84 -7.80
N PHE A 10 6.60 3.71 -8.74
CA PHE A 10 5.70 4.76 -9.19
C PHE A 10 5.56 4.72 -10.71
N PRO A 11 4.48 5.26 -11.28
CA PRO A 11 4.43 5.56 -12.71
C PRO A 11 5.65 6.38 -13.12
N ASP A 12 6.30 6.03 -14.24
CA ASP A 12 7.56 6.65 -14.69
C ASP A 12 7.47 8.17 -14.76
N SER A 13 6.30 8.71 -15.12
CA SER A 13 6.05 10.16 -15.21
C SER A 13 6.19 10.91 -13.89
N ILE A 14 6.10 10.23 -12.76
CA ILE A 14 6.18 10.83 -11.42
C ILE A 14 7.30 10.24 -10.55
N ALA A 15 7.93 9.14 -10.97
CA ALA A 15 8.90 8.40 -10.17
C ALA A 15 10.03 9.28 -9.62
N GLY A 16 10.71 10.03 -10.48
CA GLY A 16 11.81 10.91 -10.06
C GLY A 16 11.37 11.99 -9.06
N LYS A 17 10.17 12.58 -9.25
CA LYS A 17 9.63 13.58 -8.31
C LYS A 17 9.24 12.93 -6.97
N ALA A 18 8.65 11.74 -7.00
CA ALA A 18 8.27 11.01 -5.80
C ALA A 18 9.50 10.64 -4.97
N ILE A 19 10.53 10.07 -5.61
CA ILE A 19 11.79 9.69 -4.94
C ILE A 19 12.48 10.92 -4.35
N SER A 20 12.59 12.03 -5.09
CA SER A 20 13.19 13.26 -4.58
C SER A 20 12.47 13.80 -3.34
N LYS A 21 11.13 13.75 -3.34
CA LYS A 21 10.32 14.19 -2.19
C LYS A 21 10.53 13.27 -0.98
N LEU A 22 10.53 11.96 -1.18
CA LEU A 22 10.72 10.98 -0.12
C LEU A 22 12.14 11.05 0.47
N SER A 23 13.17 11.16 -0.38
CA SER A 23 14.55 11.34 0.02
C SER A 23 14.74 12.58 0.88
N ALA A 24 14.20 13.71 0.44
CA ALA A 24 14.26 14.96 1.20
C ALA A 24 13.57 14.85 2.57
N ALA A 25 12.41 14.18 2.64
CA ALA A 25 11.67 13.98 3.87
C ALA A 25 12.36 13.00 4.83
N ALA A 26 12.99 11.94 4.30
CA ALA A 26 13.70 10.95 5.09
C ALA A 26 15.14 11.38 5.46
N GLY A 27 15.68 12.44 4.84
CA GLY A 27 17.06 12.87 5.02
C GLY A 27 18.09 11.82 4.57
N SER A 28 17.76 11.04 3.53
CA SER A 28 18.60 9.95 3.02
C SER A 28 18.68 9.97 1.49
N GLU A 29 19.83 9.55 0.95
CA GLU A 29 20.00 9.40 -0.49
C GLU A 29 19.27 8.15 -1.00
N PRO A 30 18.52 8.25 -2.10
CA PRO A 30 17.84 7.11 -2.68
C PRO A 30 18.82 6.16 -3.38
N VAL A 31 18.64 4.86 -3.22
CA VAL A 31 19.41 3.82 -3.92
C VAL A 31 18.70 3.29 -5.16
N ALA A 32 17.45 3.71 -5.39
CA ALA A 32 16.62 3.31 -6.53
C ALA A 32 15.98 4.53 -7.18
N ASP A 33 15.65 4.43 -8.45
CA ASP A 33 15.02 5.52 -9.23
C ASP A 33 13.50 5.58 -9.05
N GLY A 34 12.91 4.58 -8.38
CA GLY A 34 11.48 4.47 -8.13
C GLY A 34 10.65 4.04 -9.33
N THR A 35 11.26 3.69 -10.46
CA THR A 35 10.54 3.20 -11.65
C THR A 35 10.21 1.72 -11.55
N VAL A 36 9.25 1.25 -12.34
CA VAL A 36 8.92 -0.19 -12.46
C VAL A 36 10.13 -0.98 -12.97
N SER A 37 10.82 -0.47 -13.99
CA SER A 37 12.00 -1.11 -14.55
C SER A 37 13.16 -1.17 -13.55
N GLY A 38 13.36 -0.12 -12.75
CA GLY A 38 14.35 -0.09 -11.67
C GLY A 38 14.09 -1.16 -10.62
N LEU A 39 12.82 -1.30 -10.17
CA LEU A 39 12.42 -2.35 -9.25
C LEU A 39 12.70 -3.76 -9.80
N ILE A 40 12.30 -4.02 -11.05
CA ILE A 40 12.52 -5.33 -11.69
C ILE A 40 14.02 -5.65 -11.81
N ASN A 41 14.83 -4.69 -12.24
CA ASN A 41 16.25 -4.88 -12.40
C ASN A 41 16.95 -5.15 -11.06
N ALA A 42 16.60 -4.40 -10.02
CA ALA A 42 17.11 -4.61 -8.66
C ALA A 42 16.70 -5.99 -8.12
N GLY A 43 15.42 -6.37 -8.30
CA GLY A 43 14.91 -7.67 -7.92
C GLY A 43 15.64 -8.82 -8.60
N LYS A 44 15.83 -8.75 -9.91
CA LYS A 44 16.59 -9.76 -10.69
C LYS A 44 18.02 -9.90 -10.19
N ALA A 45 18.70 -8.76 -9.94
CA ALA A 45 20.07 -8.78 -9.42
C ALA A 45 20.17 -9.42 -8.02
N ALA A 46 19.12 -9.30 -7.20
CA ALA A 46 19.02 -9.89 -5.87
C ALA A 46 18.43 -11.32 -5.85
N GLY A 47 18.10 -11.89 -7.01
CA GLY A 47 17.47 -13.22 -7.09
C GLY A 47 16.02 -13.25 -6.62
N ILE A 48 15.33 -12.11 -6.60
CA ILE A 48 13.89 -12.00 -6.32
C ILE A 48 13.11 -12.46 -7.56
N SER A 49 12.14 -13.34 -7.34
CA SER A 49 11.28 -13.88 -8.41
C SER A 49 9.99 -13.08 -8.57
N LEU A 50 9.51 -12.46 -7.50
CA LEU A 50 8.27 -11.68 -7.46
C LEU A 50 8.40 -10.56 -6.45
N SER A 51 8.01 -9.34 -6.83
CA SER A 51 7.96 -8.17 -5.95
C SER A 51 6.51 -7.79 -5.68
N VAL A 52 6.11 -7.72 -4.40
CA VAL A 52 4.79 -7.22 -4.02
C VAL A 52 4.86 -5.71 -3.88
N VAL A 53 4.19 -4.99 -4.78
CA VAL A 53 4.15 -3.52 -4.78
C VAL A 53 3.03 -3.02 -3.87
N CYS A 54 3.44 -2.30 -2.83
CA CYS A 54 2.58 -1.76 -1.79
C CYS A 54 2.30 -0.26 -2.04
N SER A 55 1.51 0.05 -3.06
CA SER A 55 1.10 1.43 -3.35
C SER A 55 0.24 2.01 -2.24
N ILE A 56 0.31 3.34 -2.01
CA ILE A 56 -0.40 4.00 -0.90
C ILE A 56 -1.16 5.20 -1.43
N ALA A 57 -2.47 5.23 -1.20
CA ALA A 57 -3.29 6.43 -1.33
C ALA A 57 -3.13 7.29 -0.07
N THR A 58 -2.52 8.46 -0.19
CA THR A 58 -2.27 9.38 0.95
C THR A 58 -3.39 10.38 1.15
N ASN A 59 -4.39 10.38 0.27
CA ASN A 59 -5.63 11.14 0.37
C ASN A 59 -6.72 10.47 -0.51
N PRO A 60 -8.02 10.71 -0.25
CA PRO A 60 -9.10 10.04 -0.96
C PRO A 60 -9.13 10.31 -2.47
N HIS A 61 -8.68 11.48 -2.94
CA HIS A 61 -8.67 11.83 -4.37
C HIS A 61 -7.61 11.09 -5.19
N GLN A 62 -6.65 10.43 -4.54
CA GLN A 62 -5.62 9.62 -5.21
C GLN A 62 -6.02 8.16 -5.35
N GLU A 63 -6.98 7.69 -4.57
CA GLU A 63 -7.33 6.28 -4.39
C GLU A 63 -7.53 5.55 -5.72
N HIS A 64 -8.46 6.02 -6.54
CA HIS A 64 -8.73 5.39 -7.84
C HIS A 64 -7.51 5.36 -8.77
N LYS A 65 -6.70 6.43 -8.81
CA LYS A 65 -5.49 6.46 -9.64
C LYS A 65 -4.42 5.47 -9.17
N VAL A 66 -4.29 5.30 -7.86
CA VAL A 66 -3.39 4.33 -7.25
C VAL A 66 -3.85 2.91 -7.59
N ASN A 67 -5.15 2.65 -7.51
CA ASN A 67 -5.74 1.36 -7.83
C ASN A 67 -5.65 1.03 -9.33
N CYS A 68 -5.91 1.98 -10.22
CA CYS A 68 -5.65 1.83 -11.66
C CYS A 68 -4.18 1.50 -11.97
N PHE A 69 -3.24 2.10 -11.26
CA PHE A 69 -1.82 1.77 -11.44
C PHE A 69 -1.51 0.35 -10.97
N ALA A 70 -2.04 -0.09 -9.81
CA ALA A 70 -1.89 -1.45 -9.31
C ALA A 70 -2.42 -2.49 -10.32
N VAL A 71 -3.62 -2.28 -10.86
CA VAL A 71 -4.21 -3.11 -11.92
C VAL A 71 -3.29 -3.16 -13.15
N SER A 72 -2.82 -2.00 -13.61
CA SER A 72 -1.93 -1.94 -14.78
C SER A 72 -0.61 -2.68 -14.59
N LEU A 73 -0.09 -2.77 -13.37
CA LEU A 73 1.09 -3.57 -13.05
C LEU A 73 0.79 -5.07 -13.14
N ASN A 74 -0.29 -5.52 -12.52
CA ASN A 74 -0.67 -6.93 -12.53
C ASN A 74 -0.98 -7.45 -13.95
N ASP A 75 -1.55 -6.61 -14.80
CA ASP A 75 -1.87 -6.96 -16.19
C ASP A 75 -0.63 -7.08 -17.09
N ARG A 76 0.44 -6.34 -16.80
CA ARG A 76 1.54 -6.13 -17.75
C ARG A 76 2.91 -6.57 -17.26
N VAL A 77 3.08 -6.80 -15.96
CA VAL A 77 4.39 -7.02 -15.35
C VAL A 77 4.39 -8.30 -14.53
N PRO A 78 4.77 -9.44 -15.14
CA PRO A 78 4.67 -10.75 -14.48
C PRO A 78 5.60 -10.92 -13.26
N GLU A 79 6.61 -10.06 -13.12
CA GLU A 79 7.51 -10.03 -11.95
C GLU A 79 6.93 -9.26 -10.75
N VAL A 80 5.71 -8.71 -10.88
CA VAL A 80 5.08 -7.87 -9.85
C VAL A 80 3.71 -8.44 -9.48
N ALA A 81 3.37 -8.34 -8.19
CA ALA A 81 2.01 -8.45 -7.67
C ALA A 81 1.70 -7.16 -6.91
N ALA A 82 0.88 -6.30 -7.49
CA ALA A 82 0.54 -5.02 -6.86
C ALA A 82 -0.72 -5.13 -5.99
N LEU A 83 -0.70 -4.49 -4.84
CA LEU A 83 -1.86 -4.34 -3.96
C LEU A 83 -2.59 -3.04 -4.28
N GLY A 84 -3.90 -3.03 -4.04
CA GLY A 84 -4.70 -1.81 -4.01
C GLY A 84 -4.40 -0.96 -2.78
N SER A 85 -5.07 0.18 -2.68
CA SER A 85 -5.01 1.05 -1.50
C SER A 85 -6.33 1.76 -1.30
N LEU A 86 -6.73 1.94 -0.05
CA LEU A 86 -7.94 2.67 0.35
C LEU A 86 -7.59 3.75 1.38
N HIS A 87 -8.41 4.79 1.41
CA HIS A 87 -8.29 5.90 2.36
C HIS A 87 -9.56 5.99 3.24
N PRO A 88 -9.45 6.19 4.56
CA PRO A 88 -10.62 6.19 5.44
C PRO A 88 -11.63 7.31 5.15
N ASP A 89 -11.19 8.41 4.56
CA ASP A 89 -12.07 9.53 4.15
C ASP A 89 -12.68 9.35 2.74
N SER A 90 -12.44 8.21 2.07
CA SER A 90 -13.05 7.93 0.78
C SER A 90 -14.52 7.57 0.94
N GLU A 91 -15.36 8.10 0.06
CA GLU A 91 -16.78 7.73 -0.03
C GLU A 91 -17.00 6.51 -0.95
N ASN A 92 -15.96 6.09 -1.69
CA ASN A 92 -16.06 5.09 -2.75
C ASN A 92 -15.44 3.72 -2.37
N THR A 93 -15.33 3.42 -1.06
CA THR A 93 -14.66 2.20 -0.57
C THR A 93 -15.18 0.92 -1.23
N GLU A 94 -16.51 0.78 -1.35
CA GLU A 94 -17.14 -0.41 -1.93
C GLU A 94 -16.82 -0.54 -3.42
N ASP A 95 -17.01 0.54 -4.18
CA ASP A 95 -16.75 0.59 -5.62
C ASP A 95 -15.27 0.30 -5.95
N GLU A 96 -14.34 0.82 -5.12
CA GLU A 96 -12.92 0.57 -5.30
C GLU A 96 -12.53 -0.87 -4.98
N LEU A 97 -13.13 -1.48 -3.94
CA LEU A 97 -12.91 -2.90 -3.64
C LEU A 97 -13.49 -3.80 -4.74
N ASP A 98 -14.67 -3.49 -5.26
CA ASP A 98 -15.28 -4.22 -6.36
C ASP A 98 -14.42 -4.07 -7.64
N TYR A 99 -13.94 -2.87 -7.94
CA TYR A 99 -12.99 -2.63 -9.03
C TYR A 99 -11.70 -3.47 -8.90
N LEU A 100 -11.11 -3.52 -7.71
CA LEU A 100 -9.92 -4.33 -7.45
C LEU A 100 -10.22 -5.84 -7.59
N ALA A 101 -11.35 -6.29 -7.07
CA ALA A 101 -11.79 -7.69 -7.15
C ALA A 101 -12.01 -8.16 -8.59
N ASP A 102 -12.62 -7.31 -9.42
CA ASP A 102 -12.86 -7.56 -10.85
C ASP A 102 -11.55 -7.72 -11.65
N HIS A 103 -10.43 -7.20 -11.09
CA HIS A 103 -9.09 -7.33 -11.67
C HIS A 103 -8.18 -8.30 -10.87
N ASP A 104 -8.77 -9.25 -10.13
CA ASP A 104 -8.07 -10.29 -9.37
C ASP A 104 -7.10 -9.76 -8.29
N ILE A 105 -7.23 -8.52 -7.86
CA ILE A 105 -6.49 -7.99 -6.69
C ILE A 105 -7.28 -8.33 -5.42
N LYS A 106 -6.61 -9.02 -4.48
CA LYS A 106 -7.24 -9.52 -3.24
C LYS A 106 -6.59 -8.98 -1.97
N GLY A 107 -5.84 -7.92 -2.08
CA GLY A 107 -5.21 -7.28 -0.94
C GLY A 107 -5.04 -5.79 -1.13
N ILE A 108 -5.05 -5.06 -0.02
CA ILE A 108 -4.79 -3.64 0.00
C ILE A 108 -3.61 -3.30 0.90
N LYS A 109 -2.92 -2.20 0.59
CA LYS A 109 -1.94 -1.56 1.46
C LYS A 109 -2.53 -0.28 2.04
N ILE A 110 -2.36 -0.11 3.35
CA ILE A 110 -2.73 1.13 4.05
C ILE A 110 -1.55 1.70 4.83
N HIS A 111 -1.59 3.00 5.09
CA HIS A 111 -0.59 3.71 5.90
C HIS A 111 -1.29 4.67 6.88
N PRO A 112 -1.65 4.21 8.08
CA PRO A 112 -2.43 4.99 9.04
C PRO A 112 -1.80 6.34 9.44
N GLU A 113 -0.46 6.44 9.49
CA GLU A 113 0.22 7.70 9.76
C GLU A 113 -0.06 8.75 8.69
N TYR A 114 -0.04 8.35 7.40
CA TYR A 114 -0.28 9.26 6.28
C TYR A 114 -1.76 9.63 6.14
N ALA A 115 -2.64 8.71 6.48
CA ALA A 115 -4.08 8.98 6.52
C ALA A 115 -4.51 9.86 7.69
N GLY A 116 -3.66 10.02 8.71
CA GLY A 116 -3.97 10.87 9.86
C GLY A 116 -4.78 10.19 10.97
N TYR A 117 -5.01 8.88 10.91
CA TYR A 117 -5.80 8.12 11.87
C TYR A 117 -4.97 7.03 12.58
N TYR A 118 -5.34 6.68 13.81
CA TYR A 118 -4.85 5.45 14.42
C TYR A 118 -5.55 4.25 13.79
N ILE A 119 -4.85 3.10 13.68
CA ILE A 119 -5.42 1.92 13.02
C ILE A 119 -6.69 1.38 13.70
N ASP A 120 -6.82 1.59 15.01
CA ASP A 120 -7.99 1.18 15.80
C ASP A 120 -9.11 2.24 15.86
N SER A 121 -8.98 3.33 15.09
CA SER A 121 -10.01 4.37 14.96
C SER A 121 -11.21 3.87 14.16
N PRO A 122 -12.43 4.36 14.46
CA PRO A 122 -13.67 3.93 13.78
C PRO A 122 -13.68 4.20 12.27
N GLU A 123 -12.89 5.18 11.79
CA GLU A 123 -12.78 5.55 10.39
C GLU A 123 -12.28 4.40 9.51
N TRP A 124 -11.49 3.48 10.08
CA TRP A 124 -11.02 2.28 9.39
C TRP A 124 -12.02 1.13 9.41
N ASP A 125 -12.96 1.08 10.38
CA ASP A 125 -13.85 -0.08 10.55
C ASP A 125 -14.69 -0.38 9.30
N ARG A 126 -15.11 0.66 8.55
CA ARG A 126 -15.83 0.47 7.28
C ARG A 126 -14.96 -0.27 6.25
N ILE A 127 -13.71 0.14 6.11
CA ILE A 127 -12.76 -0.49 5.18
C ILE A 127 -12.50 -1.94 5.60
N PHE A 128 -12.24 -2.17 6.88
CA PHE A 128 -11.96 -3.53 7.38
C PHE A 128 -13.17 -4.46 7.23
N SER A 129 -14.38 -4.00 7.53
CA SER A 129 -15.61 -4.77 7.31
C SER A 129 -15.79 -5.12 5.84
N ALA A 130 -15.63 -4.15 4.93
CA ALA A 130 -15.76 -4.37 3.51
C ALA A 130 -14.67 -5.32 2.95
N CYS A 131 -13.45 -5.28 3.51
CA CYS A 131 -12.37 -6.23 3.20
C CYS A 131 -12.72 -7.65 3.68
N GLU A 132 -13.20 -7.81 4.93
CA GLU A 132 -13.64 -9.11 5.46
C GLU A 132 -14.73 -9.75 4.59
N GLU A 133 -15.75 -8.99 4.21
CA GLU A 133 -16.88 -9.46 3.40
C GLU A 133 -16.45 -9.97 2.02
N ARG A 134 -15.38 -9.39 1.45
CA ARG A 134 -14.85 -9.74 0.12
C ARG A 134 -13.63 -10.66 0.16
N GLY A 135 -13.16 -11.03 1.35
CA GLY A 135 -11.96 -11.86 1.52
C GLY A 135 -10.66 -11.17 1.09
N PHE A 136 -10.59 -9.84 1.23
CA PHE A 136 -9.35 -9.09 1.04
C PHE A 136 -8.47 -9.18 2.29
N PHE A 137 -7.18 -9.36 2.09
CA PHE A 137 -6.21 -9.16 3.16
C PHE A 137 -5.69 -7.71 3.20
N VAL A 138 -5.22 -7.28 4.36
CA VAL A 138 -4.71 -5.91 4.56
C VAL A 138 -3.25 -5.95 4.99
N VAL A 139 -2.41 -5.22 4.26
CA VAL A 139 -1.02 -4.92 4.65
C VAL A 139 -0.98 -3.51 5.22
N THR A 140 -0.57 -3.36 6.46
CA THR A 140 -0.44 -2.04 7.09
C THR A 140 1.02 -1.67 7.36
N HIS A 141 1.35 -0.37 7.28
CA HIS A 141 2.56 0.13 7.94
C HIS A 141 2.39 -0.01 9.46
N ALA A 142 3.44 -0.40 10.17
CA ALA A 142 3.44 -0.52 11.62
C ALA A 142 4.76 -0.06 12.22
N GLY A 143 4.70 0.49 13.42
CA GLY A 143 5.86 1.01 14.11
C GLY A 143 6.12 2.49 13.78
N ARG A 144 7.40 2.89 13.90
CA ARG A 144 7.82 4.28 13.69
C ARG A 144 8.05 4.56 12.21
N ASP A 145 7.44 5.64 11.72
CA ASP A 145 7.69 6.16 10.38
C ASP A 145 8.68 7.35 10.44
N PHE A 146 9.61 7.42 9.47
CA PHE A 146 10.63 8.47 9.42
C PHE A 146 10.05 9.86 9.14
N ILE A 147 8.94 9.94 8.41
CA ILE A 147 8.28 11.20 8.05
C ILE A 147 7.38 11.70 9.19
N SER A 148 6.90 10.77 10.03
CA SER A 148 6.01 11.05 11.16
C SER A 148 6.56 10.47 12.47
N PRO A 149 7.78 10.85 12.91
CA PRO A 149 8.50 10.17 13.99
C PRO A 149 7.83 10.27 15.37
N ASP A 150 7.02 11.28 15.57
CA ASP A 150 6.35 11.57 16.85
C ASP A 150 5.02 10.84 17.02
N ARG A 151 4.57 10.14 15.95
CA ARG A 151 3.30 9.42 15.96
C ARG A 151 3.52 7.97 15.54
N ILE A 152 3.06 7.04 16.36
CA ILE A 152 2.97 5.62 16.03
C ILE A 152 1.48 5.26 15.96
N ALA A 153 0.93 5.24 14.76
CA ALA A 153 -0.48 4.98 14.55
C ALA A 153 -0.83 3.49 14.66
N VAL A 154 0.15 2.61 14.44
CA VAL A 154 -0.02 1.16 14.50
C VAL A 154 0.95 0.58 15.52
N THR A 155 0.42 0.13 16.66
CA THR A 155 1.14 -0.65 17.66
C THR A 155 0.53 -2.04 17.77
N PRO A 156 1.23 -3.05 18.32
CA PRO A 156 0.65 -4.39 18.53
C PRO A 156 -0.67 -4.35 19.32
N GLN A 157 -0.77 -3.48 20.32
CA GLN A 157 -1.97 -3.35 21.15
C GLN A 157 -3.16 -2.76 20.37
N ARG A 158 -2.91 -1.80 19.46
CA ARG A 158 -3.95 -1.24 18.58
C ARG A 158 -4.38 -2.25 17.54
N LEU A 159 -3.42 -2.96 16.94
CA LEU A 159 -3.71 -4.00 15.96
C LEU A 159 -4.54 -5.14 16.57
N ALA A 160 -4.23 -5.55 17.79
CA ALA A 160 -5.03 -6.56 18.50
C ALA A 160 -6.50 -6.14 18.64
N LYS A 161 -6.80 -4.86 18.92
CA LYS A 161 -8.18 -4.37 18.97
C LYS A 161 -8.89 -4.43 17.62
N VAL A 162 -8.18 -4.18 16.52
CA VAL A 162 -8.75 -4.35 15.17
C VAL A 162 -9.09 -5.80 14.93
N LEU A 163 -8.15 -6.73 15.17
CA LEU A 163 -8.35 -8.17 14.99
C LEU A 163 -9.40 -8.75 15.93
N ASP A 164 -9.65 -8.11 17.07
CA ASP A 164 -10.76 -8.49 17.97
C ASP A 164 -12.13 -8.13 17.37
N ARG A 165 -12.23 -7.06 16.58
CA ARG A 165 -13.46 -6.65 15.88
C ARG A 165 -13.63 -7.34 14.53
N HIS A 166 -12.52 -7.59 13.83
CA HIS A 166 -12.47 -8.12 12.47
C HIS A 166 -11.72 -9.46 12.45
N LYS A 167 -12.44 -10.54 12.77
CA LYS A 167 -11.84 -11.87 13.02
C LYS A 167 -11.34 -12.59 11.77
N ASN A 168 -11.85 -12.20 10.61
CA ASN A 168 -11.54 -12.84 9.33
C ASN A 168 -10.70 -11.94 8.39
N LEU A 169 -10.19 -10.83 8.92
CA LEU A 169 -9.35 -9.90 8.16
C LEU A 169 -7.95 -10.44 7.92
#